data_b86b7351cd82ffe40b8bb5d00e033987
#
_entry.id   b86b7351cd82ffe40b8bb5d00e033987
#
_cell.length_a   1.000
_cell.length_b   1.000
_cell.length_c   1.000
_cell.angle_alpha   90.00
_cell.angle_beta   90.00
_cell.angle_gamma   90.00
#
_symmetry.space_group_name_H-M   'P 1'
#
loop_
_entity.id
_entity.type
_entity.pdbx_description
1 polymer ?
#
loop_
_entity_poly.entity_id
_entity_poly.type
_entity_poly.pdbx_seq_one_letter_code
_entity_poly.pdbx_strand_id
1 'polypeptide(L)'
;MTSRSTQSESDRKPLLIAHAYGNTRARLQTVLSAPVDAIELDLWYRGGQLWVRHETRLEPLPLLVDNRMRGHSLPPLSLPLSKRLYVRLDLNGLKLPEVLQKVSGSKRLLLDLKGWYHAQQNLEFAQTLVRTIREHVAEGWTTVCGQFWPVLEDVRKEAPDIDVRYSIERVYQWEKFMRLVGEDDRVRKVCIEHRFLNEERVRYIEDQGVDIFCWTVDDLSEARRLVAAGADGIISNDLELLDELRRGPRVDEEPAGDVQQPLSRAGEV
;
A
#
# COMPACT_ATOMS: atom_id res chain seq x y z
N MET A 1 -11.05 -24.76 -13.28
CA MET A 1 -11.06 -25.03 -11.84
C MET A 1 -9.69 -25.57 -11.44
N THR A 2 -8.74 -24.69 -11.19
CA THR A 2 -7.42 -25.04 -10.63
C THR A 2 -7.51 -24.82 -9.12
N SER A 3 -7.61 -25.92 -8.37
CA SER A 3 -7.60 -25.90 -6.91
C SER A 3 -6.34 -25.20 -6.42
N ARG A 4 -6.49 -24.18 -5.55
CA ARG A 4 -5.40 -23.68 -4.69
C ARG A 4 -4.75 -24.92 -4.05
N SER A 5 -3.46 -25.09 -4.27
CA SER A 5 -2.70 -26.13 -3.58
C SER A 5 -2.88 -25.95 -2.08
N THR A 6 -3.31 -27.02 -1.41
CA THR A 6 -3.53 -27.11 0.03
C THR A 6 -2.20 -27.05 0.82
N GLN A 7 -1.53 -25.90 0.81
CA GLN A 7 -0.71 -25.49 1.94
C GLN A 7 -1.66 -24.90 2.97
N SER A 8 -1.60 -25.36 4.20
CA SER A 8 -2.49 -24.95 5.28
C SER A 8 -2.51 -23.42 5.36
N GLU A 9 -3.69 -22.80 5.25
CA GLU A 9 -3.93 -21.35 5.30
C GLU A 9 -3.36 -20.69 6.57
N SER A 10 -3.09 -21.47 7.62
CA SER A 10 -2.59 -20.99 8.91
C SER A 10 -1.10 -20.56 8.93
N ASP A 11 -0.30 -20.81 7.89
CA ASP A 11 1.15 -20.53 7.90
C ASP A 11 1.57 -19.35 7.01
N ARG A 12 0.65 -18.67 6.34
CA ARG A 12 0.97 -17.55 5.44
C ARG A 12 1.15 -16.26 6.23
N LYS A 13 2.39 -15.90 6.53
CA LYS A 13 2.69 -14.61 7.17
C LYS A 13 2.40 -13.46 6.19
N PRO A 14 1.69 -12.40 6.65
CA PRO A 14 1.43 -11.23 5.81
C PRO A 14 2.74 -10.49 5.49
N LEU A 15 2.79 -9.83 4.33
CA LEU A 15 3.85 -8.89 4.02
C LEU A 15 3.72 -7.64 4.89
N LEU A 16 4.80 -7.24 5.55
CA LEU A 16 4.88 -6.04 6.37
C LEU A 16 5.47 -4.90 5.54
N ILE A 17 4.65 -3.87 5.26
CA ILE A 17 4.95 -2.84 4.28
C ILE A 17 5.03 -1.48 4.98
N ALA A 18 6.18 -0.83 4.89
CA ALA A 18 6.40 0.50 5.47
C ALA A 18 5.85 1.60 4.54
N HIS A 19 4.78 2.30 4.97
CA HIS A 19 4.05 3.31 4.20
C HIS A 19 4.85 4.61 4.03
N ALA A 20 4.99 5.10 2.79
CA ALA A 20 5.67 6.36 2.42
C ALA A 20 7.15 6.46 2.86
N TYR A 21 7.77 5.35 3.26
CA TYR A 21 9.19 5.37 3.62
C TYR A 21 10.11 5.48 2.41
N GLY A 22 9.64 5.16 1.21
CA GLY A 22 10.36 5.39 -0.03
C GLY A 22 10.42 6.87 -0.48
N ASN A 23 9.59 7.74 0.07
CA ASN A 23 9.35 9.10 -0.44
C ASN A 23 10.48 10.11 -0.17
N THR A 24 11.39 9.80 0.73
CA THR A 24 12.54 10.67 1.03
C THR A 24 13.82 9.86 1.25
N ARG A 25 14.97 10.43 0.90
CA ARG A 25 16.27 9.77 1.09
C ARG A 25 16.54 9.37 2.55
N ALA A 26 16.12 10.22 3.51
CA ALA A 26 16.32 9.95 4.93
C ALA A 26 15.49 8.76 5.41
N ARG A 27 14.19 8.70 5.07
CA ARG A 27 13.31 7.57 5.43
C ARG A 27 13.72 6.29 4.74
N LEU A 28 14.03 6.37 3.45
CA LEU A 28 14.54 5.22 2.71
C LEU A 28 15.78 4.63 3.41
N GLN A 29 16.71 5.49 3.88
CA GLN A 29 17.87 5.01 4.63
C GLN A 29 17.48 4.31 5.94
N THR A 30 16.51 4.86 6.68
CA THR A 30 16.02 4.27 7.94
C THR A 30 15.38 2.91 7.71
N VAL A 31 14.50 2.80 6.69
CA VAL A 31 13.70 1.58 6.49
C VAL A 31 14.52 0.42 5.90
N LEU A 32 15.64 0.68 5.25
CA LEU A 32 16.49 -0.39 4.72
C LEU A 32 17.01 -1.34 5.81
N SER A 33 17.23 -0.83 7.03
CA SER A 33 17.64 -1.63 8.20
C SER A 33 16.46 -2.12 9.06
N ALA A 34 15.23 -1.65 8.80
CA ALA A 34 14.07 -2.04 9.57
C ALA A 34 13.59 -3.47 9.23
N PRO A 35 12.95 -4.18 10.19
CA PRO A 35 12.43 -5.53 9.98
C PRO A 35 11.09 -5.51 9.22
N VAL A 36 11.07 -4.97 8.00
CA VAL A 36 9.91 -4.95 7.10
C VAL A 36 10.23 -5.69 5.80
N ASP A 37 9.20 -6.15 5.09
CA ASP A 37 9.36 -6.94 3.86
C ASP A 37 9.36 -6.07 2.62
N ALA A 38 8.60 -4.97 2.67
CA ALA A 38 8.46 -4.05 1.55
C ALA A 38 8.45 -2.59 2.00
N ILE A 39 8.78 -1.71 1.05
CA ILE A 39 8.77 -0.26 1.20
C ILE A 39 7.77 0.30 0.21
N GLU A 40 6.79 1.04 0.68
CA GLU A 40 5.88 1.77 -0.19
C GLU A 40 6.42 3.16 -0.49
N LEU A 41 6.14 3.64 -1.71
CA LEU A 41 6.44 4.98 -2.18
C LEU A 41 5.43 5.47 -3.22
N ASP A 42 5.22 6.79 -3.22
CA ASP A 42 4.32 7.46 -4.14
C ASP A 42 5.05 7.94 -5.40
N LEU A 43 4.51 7.64 -6.57
CA LEU A 43 5.17 7.84 -7.84
C LEU A 43 4.37 8.74 -8.77
N TRP A 44 4.99 9.84 -9.20
CA TRP A 44 4.44 10.80 -10.16
C TRP A 44 5.20 10.74 -11.49
N TYR A 45 4.46 10.82 -12.60
CA TYR A 45 5.05 11.00 -13.92
C TYR A 45 5.02 12.47 -14.35
N ARG A 46 6.18 13.00 -14.77
CA ARG A 46 6.28 14.36 -15.27
C ARG A 46 7.51 14.56 -16.15
N GLY A 47 7.29 15.10 -17.35
CA GLY A 47 8.39 15.41 -18.26
C GLY A 47 9.29 14.24 -18.60
N GLY A 48 8.71 13.06 -18.83
CA GLY A 48 9.45 11.82 -19.14
C GLY A 48 10.18 11.21 -17.94
N GLN A 49 9.92 11.68 -16.71
CA GLN A 49 10.61 11.24 -15.50
C GLN A 49 9.66 10.78 -14.42
N LEU A 50 10.14 9.84 -13.57
CA LEU A 50 9.43 9.22 -12.47
C LEU A 50 9.89 9.85 -11.15
N TRP A 51 9.04 10.69 -10.57
CA TRP A 51 9.31 11.45 -9.36
C TRP A 51 8.72 10.76 -8.14
N VAL A 52 9.54 10.56 -7.12
CA VAL A 52 9.14 9.90 -5.87
C VAL A 52 8.84 10.95 -4.81
N ARG A 53 7.56 11.07 -4.43
CA ARG A 53 7.07 11.98 -3.39
C ARG A 53 5.58 11.79 -3.17
N HIS A 54 5.08 12.13 -1.98
CA HIS A 54 3.64 12.16 -1.71
C HIS A 54 3.00 13.49 -2.20
N GLU A 55 3.73 14.59 -2.10
CA GLU A 55 3.21 15.93 -2.36
C GLU A 55 2.77 16.15 -3.80
N THR A 56 1.68 16.91 -3.95
CA THR A 56 1.20 17.41 -5.25
C THR A 56 1.96 18.68 -5.63
N ARG A 57 2.34 18.82 -6.89
CA ARG A 57 2.96 20.03 -7.40
C ARG A 57 1.90 21.06 -7.81
N LEU A 58 2.11 22.31 -7.41
CA LEU A 58 1.30 23.46 -7.83
C LEU A 58 1.85 24.02 -9.15
N GLU A 59 1.33 23.54 -10.26
CA GLU A 59 1.76 24.03 -11.59
C GLU A 59 1.29 25.48 -11.82
N PRO A 60 2.08 26.33 -12.49
CA PRO A 60 3.42 26.08 -13.04
C PRO A 60 4.57 26.30 -12.02
N LEU A 61 4.24 26.61 -10.78
CA LEU A 61 5.22 26.98 -9.77
C LEU A 61 6.04 25.75 -9.31
N PRO A 62 7.33 25.95 -8.93
CA PRO A 62 8.15 24.90 -8.35
C PRO A 62 7.82 24.69 -6.86
N LEU A 63 6.53 24.59 -6.56
CA LEU A 63 6.03 24.42 -5.19
C LEU A 63 5.31 23.08 -5.07
N LEU A 64 5.59 22.39 -3.99
CA LEU A 64 4.93 21.17 -3.57
C LEU A 64 4.03 21.47 -2.37
N VAL A 65 2.83 20.92 -2.37
CA VAL A 65 1.85 21.05 -1.28
C VAL A 65 1.37 19.68 -0.84
N ASP A 66 1.21 19.50 0.47
CA ASP A 66 0.67 18.29 1.03
C ASP A 66 0.11 18.48 2.44
N ASN A 67 -0.65 17.47 2.89
CA ASN A 67 -1.08 17.35 4.26
C ASN A 67 0.03 16.73 5.12
N ARG A 68 0.16 17.22 6.34
CA ARG A 68 1.05 16.64 7.34
C ARG A 68 0.55 15.26 7.73
N MET A 69 1.32 14.23 7.44
CA MET A 69 1.03 12.86 7.87
C MET A 69 1.28 12.70 9.38
N ARG A 70 0.43 11.92 10.05
CA ARG A 70 0.61 11.59 11.47
C ARG A 70 1.92 10.80 11.66
N GLY A 71 2.61 11.07 12.77
CA GLY A 71 3.88 10.41 13.07
C GLY A 71 5.07 10.84 12.21
N HIS A 72 4.85 11.71 11.23
CA HIS A 72 5.90 12.12 10.31
C HIS A 72 6.36 13.58 10.57
N SER A 73 7.68 13.78 10.66
CA SER A 73 8.27 15.12 10.64
C SER A 73 8.06 15.78 9.27
N LEU A 74 7.91 17.09 9.25
CA LEU A 74 7.86 17.84 8.00
C LEU A 74 9.16 17.64 7.20
N PRO A 75 9.08 17.55 5.87
CA PRO A 75 10.26 17.54 5.01
C PRO A 75 11.10 18.82 5.24
N PRO A 76 12.41 18.77 5.02
CA PRO A 76 13.26 19.95 5.10
C PRO A 76 12.76 21.10 4.22
N LEU A 77 12.91 22.34 4.68
CA LEU A 77 12.50 23.56 3.99
C LEU A 77 10.99 23.65 3.72
N SER A 78 10.19 23.01 4.57
CA SER A 78 8.72 23.12 4.51
C SER A 78 8.23 24.32 5.35
N LEU A 79 7.26 25.04 4.81
CA LEU A 79 6.51 26.10 5.47
C LEU A 79 5.11 25.60 5.81
N PRO A 80 4.73 25.52 7.09
CA PRO A 80 3.36 25.16 7.45
C PRO A 80 2.40 26.28 7.03
N LEU A 81 1.37 25.95 6.24
CA LEU A 81 0.28 26.86 5.88
C LEU A 81 -0.87 26.77 6.87
N SER A 82 -1.04 25.63 7.52
CA SER A 82 -2.03 25.39 8.56
C SER A 82 -1.58 24.25 9.48
N LYS A 83 -2.43 23.85 10.47
CA LYS A 83 -2.16 22.69 11.32
C LYS A 83 -1.98 21.37 10.52
N ARG A 84 -2.55 21.29 9.32
CA ARG A 84 -2.57 20.08 8.50
C ARG A 84 -1.87 20.23 7.15
N LEU A 85 -1.64 21.46 6.67
CA LEU A 85 -1.13 21.72 5.33
C LEU A 85 0.24 22.35 5.40
N TYR A 86 1.16 21.93 4.55
CA TYR A 86 2.45 22.57 4.34
C TYR A 86 2.75 22.76 2.85
N VAL A 87 3.68 23.66 2.57
CA VAL A 87 4.25 23.88 1.24
C VAL A 87 5.77 23.87 1.34
N ARG A 88 6.43 23.38 0.31
CA ARG A 88 7.89 23.47 0.16
C ARG A 88 8.30 23.69 -1.28
N LEU A 89 9.53 24.13 -1.49
CA LEU A 89 10.10 24.19 -2.83
C LEU A 89 10.40 22.79 -3.38
N ASP A 90 10.13 22.59 -4.67
CA ASP A 90 10.48 21.36 -5.40
C ASP A 90 11.97 21.38 -5.78
N LEU A 91 12.82 21.23 -4.78
CA LEU A 91 14.27 21.18 -4.93
C LEU A 91 14.79 19.77 -4.71
N ASN A 92 15.66 19.30 -5.60
CA ASN A 92 16.35 18.00 -5.45
C ASN A 92 15.41 16.80 -5.23
N GLY A 93 14.33 16.73 -5.99
CA GLY A 93 13.37 15.64 -5.93
C GLY A 93 14.04 14.27 -6.11
N LEU A 94 13.54 13.27 -5.38
CA LEU A 94 13.96 11.87 -5.52
C LEU A 94 13.34 11.28 -6.78
N LYS A 95 14.08 10.44 -7.49
CA LYS A 95 13.59 9.73 -8.70
C LYS A 95 13.62 8.24 -8.49
N LEU A 96 12.74 7.52 -9.19
CA LEU A 96 12.64 6.06 -9.08
C LEU A 96 13.96 5.32 -9.33
N PRO A 97 14.78 5.65 -10.37
CA PRO A 97 16.07 4.98 -10.55
C PRO A 97 17.00 5.04 -9.34
N GLU A 98 17.01 6.17 -8.61
CA GLU A 98 17.82 6.32 -7.38
C GLU A 98 17.33 5.37 -6.26
N VAL A 99 15.99 5.19 -6.15
CA VAL A 99 15.41 4.27 -5.16
C VAL A 99 15.72 2.83 -5.53
N LEU A 100 15.50 2.43 -6.79
CA LEU A 100 15.77 1.09 -7.28
C LEU A 100 17.23 0.70 -7.07
N GLN A 101 18.17 1.58 -7.42
CA GLN A 101 19.59 1.38 -7.19
C GLN A 101 19.93 1.20 -5.71
N LYS A 102 19.30 1.99 -4.83
CA LYS A 102 19.59 1.97 -3.39
C LYS A 102 18.99 0.75 -2.69
N VAL A 103 17.81 0.31 -3.09
CA VAL A 103 17.13 -0.89 -2.56
C VAL A 103 17.78 -2.15 -3.10
N SER A 104 18.08 -2.19 -4.39
CA SER A 104 18.82 -3.27 -5.08
C SER A 104 18.35 -4.68 -4.71
N GLY A 105 17.03 -4.88 -4.61
CA GLY A 105 16.42 -6.16 -4.26
C GLY A 105 16.51 -6.60 -2.80
N SER A 106 17.12 -5.79 -1.91
CA SER A 106 17.19 -6.09 -0.48
C SER A 106 15.82 -6.09 0.21
N LYS A 107 14.85 -5.39 -0.37
CA LYS A 107 13.44 -5.35 0.02
C LYS A 107 12.56 -5.27 -1.22
N ARG A 108 11.28 -5.64 -1.07
CA ARG A 108 10.29 -5.40 -2.10
C ARG A 108 9.91 -3.92 -2.15
N LEU A 109 9.41 -3.45 -3.29
CA LEU A 109 8.82 -2.13 -3.44
C LEU A 109 7.34 -2.23 -3.79
N LEU A 110 6.54 -1.35 -3.19
CA LEU A 110 5.16 -1.07 -3.59
C LEU A 110 5.10 0.36 -4.13
N LEU A 111 4.87 0.50 -5.43
CA LEU A 111 4.84 1.77 -6.14
C LEU A 111 3.39 2.25 -6.29
N ASP A 112 2.98 3.26 -5.52
CA ASP A 112 1.64 3.84 -5.63
C ASP A 112 1.61 4.96 -6.67
N LEU A 113 1.00 4.68 -7.83
CA LEU A 113 0.95 5.60 -8.97
C LEU A 113 -0.04 6.74 -8.70
N LYS A 114 0.47 7.96 -8.69
CA LYS A 114 -0.29 9.19 -8.41
C LYS A 114 -0.58 9.98 -9.67
N GLY A 115 -1.62 10.79 -9.59
CA GLY A 115 -2.00 11.74 -10.63
C GLY A 115 -3.11 11.26 -11.55
N TRP A 116 -3.64 12.22 -12.30
CA TRP A 116 -4.67 12.03 -13.33
C TRP A 116 -4.08 12.51 -14.64
N TYR A 117 -4.01 11.63 -15.62
CA TYR A 117 -3.38 11.90 -16.91
C TYR A 117 -4.36 11.59 -18.03
N HIS A 118 -4.21 12.21 -19.19
CA HIS A 118 -4.93 11.79 -20.39
C HIS A 118 -4.32 10.51 -20.98
N ALA A 119 -5.03 9.84 -21.87
CA ALA A 119 -4.66 8.50 -22.37
C ALA A 119 -3.21 8.38 -22.87
N GLN A 120 -2.73 9.37 -23.65
CA GLN A 120 -1.36 9.35 -24.15
C GLN A 120 -0.33 9.42 -23.02
N GLN A 121 -0.55 10.24 -22.00
CA GLN A 121 0.35 10.34 -20.86
C GLN A 121 0.29 9.10 -19.94
N ASN A 122 -0.87 8.43 -19.84
CA ASN A 122 -0.96 7.14 -19.13
C ASN A 122 -0.03 6.11 -19.77
N LEU A 123 -0.09 5.99 -21.10
CA LEU A 123 0.76 5.07 -21.85
C LEU A 123 2.24 5.41 -21.70
N GLU A 124 2.61 6.69 -21.82
CA GLU A 124 4.00 7.15 -21.61
C GLU A 124 4.49 6.88 -20.19
N PHE A 125 3.62 7.07 -19.18
CA PHE A 125 3.92 6.74 -17.79
C PHE A 125 4.18 5.24 -17.65
N ALA A 126 3.25 4.40 -18.12
CA ALA A 126 3.38 2.94 -18.06
C ALA A 126 4.66 2.46 -18.74
N GLN A 127 4.93 2.91 -19.96
CA GLN A 127 6.14 2.52 -20.72
C GLN A 127 7.43 2.99 -20.05
N THR A 128 7.45 4.22 -19.50
CA THR A 128 8.61 4.74 -18.79
C THR A 128 8.86 3.95 -17.49
N LEU A 129 7.77 3.62 -16.76
CA LEU A 129 7.85 2.82 -15.55
C LEU A 129 8.37 1.42 -15.81
N VAL A 130 7.78 0.70 -16.76
CA VAL A 130 8.17 -0.66 -17.15
C VAL A 130 9.64 -0.69 -17.60
N ARG A 131 10.04 0.24 -18.48
CA ARG A 131 11.44 0.36 -18.91
C ARG A 131 12.38 0.56 -17.72
N THR A 132 12.05 1.49 -16.81
CA THR A 132 12.87 1.79 -15.62
C THR A 132 12.99 0.58 -14.69
N ILE A 133 11.92 -0.16 -14.45
CA ILE A 133 11.94 -1.39 -13.66
C ILE A 133 12.86 -2.43 -14.32
N ARG A 134 12.75 -2.65 -15.62
CA ARG A 134 13.56 -3.62 -16.37
C ARG A 134 15.05 -3.24 -16.44
N GLU A 135 15.37 -1.97 -16.63
CA GLU A 135 16.76 -1.48 -16.59
C GLU A 135 17.46 -1.76 -15.25
N HIS A 136 16.69 -1.92 -14.17
CA HIS A 136 17.20 -2.24 -12.82
C HIS A 136 16.96 -3.71 -12.41
N VAL A 137 16.45 -4.56 -13.32
CA VAL A 137 16.11 -5.97 -13.06
C VAL A 137 15.24 -6.11 -11.80
N ALA A 138 14.21 -5.28 -11.73
CA ALA A 138 13.41 -5.09 -10.51
C ALA A 138 11.99 -5.72 -10.59
N GLU A 139 11.66 -6.44 -11.67
CA GLU A 139 10.33 -7.03 -11.89
C GLU A 139 9.92 -7.98 -10.76
N GLY A 140 10.84 -8.81 -10.30
CA GLY A 140 10.56 -9.84 -9.30
C GLY A 140 10.35 -9.32 -7.86
N TRP A 141 10.66 -8.03 -7.60
CA TRP A 141 10.55 -7.44 -6.27
C TRP A 141 9.81 -6.09 -6.26
N THR A 142 9.15 -5.73 -7.38
CA THR A 142 8.35 -4.52 -7.51
C THR A 142 6.88 -4.89 -7.73
N THR A 143 5.99 -4.26 -6.97
CA THR A 143 4.55 -4.29 -7.13
C THR A 143 4.07 -2.88 -7.43
N VAL A 144 3.12 -2.73 -8.33
CA VAL A 144 2.53 -1.44 -8.72
C VAL A 144 1.09 -1.37 -8.23
N CYS A 145 0.70 -0.25 -7.62
CA CYS A 145 -0.70 0.00 -7.25
C CYS A 145 -1.10 1.45 -7.57
N GLY A 146 -2.35 1.80 -7.33
CA GLY A 146 -2.83 3.16 -7.49
C GLY A 146 -4.36 3.26 -7.53
N GLN A 147 -4.87 4.46 -7.26
CA GLN A 147 -6.29 4.75 -7.29
C GLN A 147 -6.81 5.11 -8.69
N PHE A 148 -5.92 5.55 -9.60
CA PHE A 148 -6.24 5.86 -10.99
C PHE A 148 -5.85 4.68 -11.90
N TRP A 149 -6.81 3.84 -12.20
CA TRP A 149 -6.61 2.54 -12.84
C TRP A 149 -6.21 2.54 -14.33
N PRO A 150 -6.52 3.56 -15.17
CA PRO A 150 -6.09 3.54 -16.57
C PRO A 150 -4.60 3.29 -16.77
N VAL A 151 -3.74 3.92 -15.95
CA VAL A 151 -2.29 3.69 -16.02
C VAL A 151 -1.90 2.26 -15.57
N LEU A 152 -2.61 1.69 -14.59
CA LEU A 152 -2.39 0.30 -14.15
C LEU A 152 -2.72 -0.71 -15.25
N GLU A 153 -3.81 -0.44 -16.01
CA GLU A 153 -4.19 -1.28 -17.15
C GLU A 153 -3.14 -1.21 -18.27
N ASP A 154 -2.53 -0.05 -18.49
CA ASP A 154 -1.46 0.10 -19.46
C ASP A 154 -0.19 -0.62 -18.98
N VAL A 155 0.18 -0.53 -17.69
CA VAL A 155 1.28 -1.33 -17.11
C VAL A 155 1.04 -2.82 -17.29
N ARG A 156 -0.17 -3.30 -17.01
CA ARG A 156 -0.55 -4.72 -17.15
C ARG A 156 -0.44 -5.24 -18.58
N LYS A 157 -0.73 -4.39 -19.57
CA LYS A 157 -0.58 -4.72 -21.00
C LYS A 157 0.89 -4.75 -21.42
N GLU A 158 1.67 -3.74 -21.01
CA GLU A 158 3.09 -3.59 -21.37
C GLU A 158 3.99 -4.65 -20.69
N ALA A 159 3.64 -5.06 -19.45
CA ALA A 159 4.44 -5.97 -18.64
C ALA A 159 3.54 -6.85 -17.75
N PRO A 160 2.98 -7.94 -18.30
CA PRO A 160 2.11 -8.86 -17.55
C PRO A 160 2.84 -9.64 -16.44
N ASP A 161 4.15 -9.59 -16.39
CA ASP A 161 5.05 -10.15 -15.38
C ASP A 161 5.23 -9.24 -14.14
N ILE A 162 4.87 -7.96 -14.24
CA ILE A 162 4.88 -7.04 -13.10
C ILE A 162 3.58 -7.19 -12.29
N ASP A 163 3.73 -7.31 -10.97
CA ASP A 163 2.59 -7.41 -10.06
C ASP A 163 1.81 -6.08 -9.99
N VAL A 164 0.51 -6.11 -10.34
CA VAL A 164 -0.38 -4.93 -10.34
C VAL A 164 -1.54 -5.15 -9.38
N ARG A 165 -1.80 -4.16 -8.50
CA ARG A 165 -2.88 -4.13 -7.52
C ARG A 165 -3.75 -2.90 -7.69
N TYR A 166 -5.05 -3.07 -7.57
CA TYR A 166 -6.02 -1.97 -7.68
C TYR A 166 -6.28 -1.37 -6.30
N SER A 167 -6.01 -0.06 -6.13
CA SER A 167 -6.31 0.61 -4.85
C SER A 167 -7.78 0.96 -4.73
N ILE A 168 -8.40 0.61 -3.60
CA ILE A 168 -9.84 0.76 -3.32
C ILE A 168 -10.03 1.50 -1.98
N GLU A 169 -10.75 2.62 -2.02
CA GLU A 169 -11.21 3.38 -0.84
C GLU A 169 -12.67 3.81 -0.95
N ARG A 170 -13.31 3.58 -2.11
CA ARG A 170 -14.66 4.09 -2.44
C ARG A 170 -15.53 3.02 -3.05
N VAL A 171 -16.85 3.16 -2.84
CA VAL A 171 -17.86 2.23 -3.34
C VAL A 171 -17.76 2.01 -4.84
N TYR A 172 -17.63 3.08 -5.64
CA TYR A 172 -17.56 2.95 -7.10
C TYR A 172 -16.31 2.17 -7.58
N GLN A 173 -15.19 2.27 -6.85
CA GLN A 173 -13.98 1.47 -7.14
C GLN A 173 -14.22 0.00 -6.81
N TRP A 174 -14.89 -0.29 -5.71
CA TRP A 174 -15.28 -1.65 -5.34
C TRP A 174 -16.20 -2.29 -6.39
N GLU A 175 -17.25 -1.58 -6.81
CA GLU A 175 -18.17 -2.07 -7.84
C GLU A 175 -17.46 -2.30 -9.18
N LYS A 176 -16.53 -1.43 -9.55
CA LYS A 176 -15.70 -1.59 -10.74
C LYS A 176 -14.79 -2.81 -10.61
N PHE A 177 -14.17 -3.01 -9.44
CA PHE A 177 -13.31 -4.16 -9.17
C PHE A 177 -14.06 -5.48 -9.27
N MET A 178 -15.25 -5.58 -8.66
CA MET A 178 -16.08 -6.78 -8.76
C MET A 178 -16.41 -7.14 -10.22
N ARG A 179 -16.70 -6.16 -11.07
CA ARG A 179 -16.90 -6.41 -12.52
C ARG A 179 -15.62 -6.94 -13.18
N LEU A 180 -14.48 -6.31 -12.92
CA LEU A 180 -13.20 -6.76 -13.48
C LEU A 180 -12.82 -8.17 -13.04
N VAL A 181 -13.06 -8.51 -11.77
CA VAL A 181 -12.85 -9.88 -11.23
C VAL A 181 -13.72 -10.92 -11.97
N GLY A 182 -14.95 -10.54 -12.34
CA GLY A 182 -15.85 -11.40 -13.11
C GLY A 182 -15.46 -11.56 -14.59
N GLU A 183 -14.74 -10.59 -15.15
CA GLU A 183 -14.39 -10.54 -16.58
C GLU A 183 -12.96 -11.04 -16.87
N ASP A 184 -12.02 -10.93 -15.93
CA ASP A 184 -10.61 -11.27 -16.09
C ASP A 184 -10.04 -12.00 -14.87
N ASP A 185 -9.76 -13.28 -15.01
CA ASP A 185 -9.21 -14.14 -13.93
C ASP A 185 -7.84 -13.68 -13.42
N ARG A 186 -7.14 -12.82 -14.14
CA ARG A 186 -5.86 -12.24 -13.71
C ARG A 186 -6.03 -11.05 -12.73
N VAL A 187 -7.26 -10.52 -12.59
CA VAL A 187 -7.57 -9.43 -11.65
C VAL A 187 -7.94 -10.04 -10.30
N ARG A 188 -6.92 -10.33 -9.48
CA ARG A 188 -7.10 -10.97 -8.16
C ARG A 188 -6.28 -10.30 -7.06
N LYS A 189 -5.88 -9.02 -7.23
CA LYS A 189 -5.00 -8.34 -6.28
C LYS A 189 -5.44 -6.91 -6.03
N VAL A 190 -5.58 -6.53 -4.75
CA VAL A 190 -6.00 -5.18 -4.33
C VAL A 190 -5.13 -4.61 -3.22
N CYS A 191 -5.10 -3.27 -3.16
CA CYS A 191 -4.73 -2.50 -1.98
C CYS A 191 -5.98 -1.79 -1.48
N ILE A 192 -6.47 -2.09 -0.27
CA ILE A 192 -7.76 -1.58 0.21
C ILE A 192 -7.61 -0.77 1.49
N GLU A 193 -8.31 0.35 1.58
CA GLU A 193 -8.43 1.13 2.81
C GLU A 193 -9.15 0.28 3.86
N HIS A 194 -8.51 0.01 5.00
CA HIS A 194 -8.95 -1.01 5.95
C HIS A 194 -10.37 -0.75 6.51
N ARG A 195 -10.75 0.52 6.72
CA ARG A 195 -12.11 0.90 7.20
C ARG A 195 -13.18 0.68 6.15
N PHE A 196 -12.80 0.48 4.88
CA PHE A 196 -13.73 0.13 3.82
C PHE A 196 -14.12 -1.35 3.86
N LEU A 197 -13.34 -2.20 4.56
CA LEU A 197 -13.62 -3.62 4.73
C LEU A 197 -14.75 -3.85 5.75
N ASN A 198 -15.75 -4.62 5.35
CA ASN A 198 -16.77 -5.19 6.21
C ASN A 198 -16.85 -6.70 5.95
N GLU A 199 -17.64 -7.43 6.74
CA GLU A 199 -17.75 -8.89 6.64
C GLU A 199 -18.20 -9.37 5.25
N GLU A 200 -19.09 -8.64 4.58
CA GLU A 200 -19.55 -8.99 3.23
C GLU A 200 -18.41 -8.91 2.21
N ARG A 201 -17.61 -7.83 2.25
CA ARG A 201 -16.48 -7.64 1.36
C ARG A 201 -15.34 -8.62 1.63
N VAL A 202 -15.08 -8.92 2.90
CA VAL A 202 -14.10 -9.95 3.30
C VAL A 202 -14.50 -11.29 2.71
N ARG A 203 -15.77 -11.73 2.91
CA ARG A 203 -16.29 -12.99 2.31
C ARG A 203 -16.14 -13.01 0.80
N TYR A 204 -16.53 -11.94 0.12
CA TYR A 204 -16.36 -11.84 -1.33
C TYR A 204 -14.90 -12.02 -1.76
N ILE A 205 -13.97 -11.38 -1.07
CA ILE A 205 -12.53 -11.46 -1.33
C ILE A 205 -12.03 -12.89 -1.19
N GLU A 206 -12.42 -13.57 -0.11
CA GLU A 206 -12.09 -14.96 0.16
C GLU A 206 -12.67 -15.91 -0.92
N ASP A 207 -13.96 -15.78 -1.23
CA ASP A 207 -14.65 -16.59 -2.24
C ASP A 207 -14.03 -16.45 -3.63
N GLN A 208 -13.54 -15.26 -3.98
CA GLN A 208 -12.90 -14.98 -5.27
C GLN A 208 -11.40 -15.27 -5.27
N GLY A 209 -10.80 -15.63 -4.13
CA GLY A 209 -9.36 -15.86 -4.00
C GLY A 209 -8.54 -14.61 -4.31
N VAL A 210 -9.02 -13.44 -3.90
CA VAL A 210 -8.35 -12.16 -4.07
C VAL A 210 -7.27 -11.97 -3.00
N ASP A 211 -6.09 -11.56 -3.42
CA ASP A 211 -4.95 -11.22 -2.57
C ASP A 211 -5.05 -9.74 -2.16
N ILE A 212 -4.97 -9.46 -0.86
CA ILE A 212 -5.31 -8.16 -0.29
C ILE A 212 -4.20 -7.55 0.55
N PHE A 213 -3.80 -6.31 0.23
CA PHE A 213 -3.01 -5.45 1.10
C PHE A 213 -3.91 -4.39 1.74
N CYS A 214 -3.85 -4.25 3.06
CA CYS A 214 -4.66 -3.29 3.82
C CYS A 214 -3.85 -2.05 4.19
N TRP A 215 -4.40 -0.85 3.94
CA TRP A 215 -3.77 0.46 4.22
C TRP A 215 -4.75 1.47 4.83
N THR A 216 -4.35 2.51 5.53
CA THR A 216 -3.14 2.58 6.31
C THR A 216 -3.49 2.13 7.74
N VAL A 217 -2.83 1.12 8.23
CA VAL A 217 -3.18 0.44 9.48
C VAL A 217 -2.13 0.81 10.53
N ASP A 218 -2.47 1.75 11.43
CA ASP A 218 -1.60 2.28 12.48
C ASP A 218 -2.09 1.90 13.89
N ASP A 219 -2.91 0.86 14.00
CA ASP A 219 -3.37 0.25 15.25
C ASP A 219 -3.06 -1.24 15.23
N LEU A 220 -2.37 -1.72 16.26
CA LEU A 220 -1.89 -3.10 16.33
C LEU A 220 -3.03 -4.11 16.44
N SER A 221 -4.10 -3.78 17.18
CA SER A 221 -5.25 -4.66 17.34
C SER A 221 -6.00 -4.82 16.01
N GLU A 222 -6.14 -3.74 15.27
CA GLU A 222 -6.72 -3.75 13.93
C GLU A 222 -5.83 -4.51 12.94
N ALA A 223 -4.50 -4.34 13.00
CA ALA A 223 -3.57 -5.09 12.18
C ALA A 223 -3.70 -6.60 12.42
N ARG A 224 -3.74 -7.03 13.69
CA ARG A 224 -3.93 -8.44 14.07
C ARG A 224 -5.29 -8.97 13.60
N ARG A 225 -6.36 -8.17 13.72
CA ARG A 225 -7.70 -8.54 13.23
C ARG A 225 -7.70 -8.75 11.71
N LEU A 226 -7.07 -7.87 10.95
CA LEU A 226 -6.98 -7.97 9.49
C LEU A 226 -6.15 -9.19 9.05
N VAL A 227 -5.05 -9.47 9.73
CA VAL A 227 -4.24 -10.68 9.49
C VAL A 227 -5.06 -11.93 9.76
N ALA A 228 -5.79 -11.98 10.88
CA ALA A 228 -6.68 -13.10 11.22
C ALA A 228 -7.84 -13.25 10.21
N ALA A 229 -8.25 -12.16 9.56
CA ALA A 229 -9.21 -12.14 8.46
C ALA A 229 -8.58 -12.41 7.07
N GLY A 230 -7.35 -12.89 7.00
CA GLY A 230 -6.71 -13.32 5.76
C GLY A 230 -6.04 -12.21 4.94
N ALA A 231 -5.71 -11.06 5.52
CA ALA A 231 -4.93 -10.04 4.80
C ALA A 231 -3.53 -10.57 4.44
N ASP A 232 -3.16 -10.47 3.17
CA ASP A 232 -1.85 -10.89 2.64
C ASP A 232 -0.76 -9.84 2.87
N GLY A 233 -1.13 -8.60 3.23
CA GLY A 233 -0.17 -7.56 3.59
C GLY A 233 -0.78 -6.43 4.41
N ILE A 234 0.05 -5.86 5.30
CA ILE A 234 -0.29 -4.70 6.15
C ILE A 234 0.63 -3.54 5.80
N ILE A 235 0.02 -2.42 5.44
CA ILE A 235 0.71 -1.16 5.11
C ILE A 235 0.52 -0.19 6.28
N SER A 236 1.61 0.18 6.96
CA SER A 236 1.59 1.03 8.16
C SER A 236 2.66 2.13 8.12
N ASN A 237 2.35 3.27 8.75
CA ASN A 237 3.32 4.33 9.06
C ASN A 237 4.25 3.96 10.22
N ASP A 238 3.85 2.99 11.05
CA ASP A 238 4.49 2.65 12.30
C ASP A 238 5.37 1.40 12.15
N LEU A 239 6.69 1.60 12.17
CA LEU A 239 7.67 0.51 12.06
C LEU A 239 7.69 -0.38 13.32
N GLU A 240 7.35 0.16 14.49
CA GLU A 240 7.31 -0.60 15.74
C GLU A 240 6.11 -1.56 15.72
N LEU A 241 4.96 -1.08 15.25
CA LEU A 241 3.77 -1.91 15.01
C LEU A 241 4.10 -3.06 14.06
N LEU A 242 4.75 -2.77 12.93
CA LEU A 242 5.13 -3.80 11.97
C LEU A 242 6.09 -4.83 12.58
N ASP A 243 7.04 -4.39 13.40
CA ASP A 243 7.96 -5.29 14.10
C ASP A 243 7.24 -6.14 15.16
N GLU A 244 6.31 -5.58 15.92
CA GLU A 244 5.48 -6.33 16.86
C GLU A 244 4.59 -7.36 16.15
N LEU A 245 4.01 -7.00 15.01
CA LEU A 245 3.21 -7.92 14.22
C LEU A 245 4.06 -9.09 13.68
N ARG A 246 5.33 -8.86 13.34
CA ARG A 246 6.29 -9.88 12.92
C ARG A 246 6.62 -10.87 14.03
N ARG A 247 6.76 -10.38 15.26
CA ARG A 247 7.09 -11.21 16.43
C ARG A 247 5.93 -12.11 16.85
N GLY A 248 4.69 -11.74 16.45
CA GLY A 248 3.48 -12.43 16.90
C GLY A 248 3.07 -12.08 18.34
N PRO A 249 2.00 -12.72 18.87
CA PRO A 249 1.58 -12.52 20.26
C PRO A 249 2.68 -12.94 21.24
N ARG A 250 2.93 -12.14 22.27
CA ARG A 250 3.83 -12.55 23.36
C ARG A 250 3.19 -13.74 24.09
N VAL A 251 4.00 -14.73 24.43
CA VAL A 251 3.55 -15.97 25.12
C VAL A 251 2.86 -15.67 26.47
N ASP A 252 3.00 -14.46 26.99
CA ASP A 252 2.45 -14.03 28.28
C ASP A 252 1.09 -13.31 28.17
N GLU A 253 0.59 -13.05 26.97
CA GLU A 253 -0.78 -12.52 26.74
C GLU A 253 -1.74 -13.71 26.61
N GLU A 254 -2.21 -14.28 27.74
CA GLU A 254 -3.42 -15.11 27.74
C GLU A 254 -4.56 -14.32 27.10
N PRO A 255 -5.35 -14.93 26.19
CA PRO A 255 -6.55 -14.27 25.67
C PRO A 255 -7.41 -13.91 26.88
N ALA A 256 -7.76 -12.61 27.01
CA ALA A 256 -8.68 -12.15 28.04
C ALA A 256 -9.94 -13.03 27.96
N GLY A 257 -10.08 -13.93 28.94
CA GLY A 257 -11.17 -14.87 28.98
C GLY A 257 -12.49 -14.13 28.90
N ASP A 258 -13.40 -14.64 28.09
CA ASP A 258 -14.80 -14.22 28.04
C ASP A 258 -15.34 -14.12 29.48
N VAL A 259 -15.38 -12.90 30.01
CA VAL A 259 -16.10 -12.62 31.26
C VAL A 259 -17.58 -12.72 30.92
N GLN A 260 -18.12 -13.93 31.02
CA GLN A 260 -19.57 -14.15 31.05
C GLN A 260 -20.12 -13.34 32.22
N GLN A 261 -20.77 -12.21 31.93
CA GLN A 261 -21.59 -11.50 32.91
C GLN A 261 -22.75 -12.42 33.32
N PRO A 262 -22.90 -12.69 34.60
CA PRO A 262 -24.07 -13.49 35.08
C PRO A 262 -25.34 -12.70 34.82
N LEU A 263 -26.27 -13.30 34.07
CA LEU A 263 -27.63 -12.84 33.90
C LEU A 263 -28.28 -12.63 35.30
N SER A 264 -28.47 -11.38 35.69
CA SER A 264 -29.26 -11.03 36.86
C SER A 264 -30.72 -11.43 36.62
N ARG A 265 -31.21 -12.42 37.39
CA ARG A 265 -32.62 -12.73 37.45
C ARG A 265 -33.36 -11.50 37.96
N ALA A 266 -34.24 -10.94 37.15
CA ALA A 266 -35.25 -10.02 37.61
C ALA A 266 -36.26 -10.80 38.45
N GLY A 267 -36.30 -10.46 39.73
CA GLY A 267 -37.33 -10.96 40.64
C GLY A 267 -38.66 -10.28 40.34
N GLU A 268 -39.70 -11.08 40.38
CA GLU A 268 -41.10 -10.68 40.49
C GLU A 268 -41.34 -9.79 41.76
N VAL A 269 -42.03 -8.66 41.58
CA VAL A 269 -43.24 -8.26 42.35
C VAL A 269 -43.97 -7.18 41.56
#